data_41da0f5aa3860dbc2ad1df02200da845
#
_entry.id   41da0f5aa3860dbc2ad1df02200da845
#
_cell.length_a   1.000
_cell.length_b   1.000
_cell.length_c   1.000
_cell.angle_alpha   90.00
_cell.angle_beta   90.00
_cell.angle_gamma   90.00
#
_symmetry.space_group_name_H-M   'P 1'
#
loop_
_entity.id
_entity.type
_entity.pdbx_description
1 polymer ?
#
loop_
_entity_poly.entity_id
_entity_poly.type
_entity_poly.pdbx_seq_one_letter_code
_entity_poly.pdbx_strand_id
1 'polypeptide(L)'
;MKKEIFVFYVLIKERNLIMAEEGKKVFTVNPNGKKVKIIVGICVALLLIVAISIASITIVPAGHKGVTLNMGAVTGAVMNEGINFKIPFVQNAEIIDVRVKKYESKDNSSASKDLQTIKSSIAVNYRVNQDHVADLYQKIGMSYESTVINPAISECIKSVTSRYTAEELITKRTEVSEEMKKFLQKKLSEKYILVDSFNIINFDFTDAFNTAIEEKQIAEQNALKAKYDLERIKTEAEQAVTKAKGEAEAMKLKNEQISQNIIYLEFIDKWDGKMPTYYGSDNLFLGLDMNNI
;
A
#
# COMPACT_ATOMS: atom_id res chain seq x y z
N MET A 1 11.98 -18.21 -47.81
CA MET A 1 13.39 -17.94 -48.13
C MET A 1 13.84 -18.41 -49.53
N LYS A 2 13.54 -19.63 -49.99
CA LYS A 2 13.95 -20.08 -51.35
C LYS A 2 13.20 -19.38 -52.53
N LYS A 3 11.98 -18.92 -52.35
CA LYS A 3 11.17 -18.25 -53.40
C LYS A 3 11.63 -16.81 -53.67
N GLU A 4 12.07 -16.09 -52.68
CA GLU A 4 12.51 -14.68 -52.82
C GLU A 4 13.89 -14.59 -53.49
N ILE A 5 14.79 -15.55 -53.23
CA ILE A 5 16.08 -15.62 -53.89
C ILE A 5 15.90 -15.93 -55.37
N PHE A 6 14.93 -16.74 -55.76
CA PHE A 6 14.64 -17.07 -57.13
C PHE A 6 14.04 -15.88 -57.91
N VAL A 7 13.17 -15.11 -57.29
CA VAL A 7 12.60 -13.86 -57.88
C VAL A 7 13.70 -12.83 -58.09
N PHE A 8 14.62 -12.67 -57.16
CA PHE A 8 15.76 -11.76 -57.26
C PHE A 8 16.75 -12.18 -58.37
N TYR A 9 16.93 -13.47 -58.57
CA TYR A 9 17.78 -14.03 -59.63
C TYR A 9 17.12 -13.83 -61.01
N VAL A 10 15.81 -13.97 -61.15
CA VAL A 10 15.06 -13.75 -62.38
C VAL A 10 15.04 -12.25 -62.77
N LEU A 11 14.84 -11.34 -61.77
CA LEU A 11 14.85 -9.88 -61.99
C LEU A 11 16.26 -9.38 -62.45
N ILE A 12 17.32 -9.96 -61.92
CA ILE A 12 18.67 -9.63 -62.34
C ILE A 12 18.95 -10.13 -63.79
N LYS A 13 18.39 -11.27 -64.15
CA LYS A 13 18.53 -11.86 -65.50
C LYS A 13 17.73 -11.05 -66.55
N GLU A 14 16.53 -10.61 -66.23
CA GLU A 14 15.71 -9.77 -67.14
C GLU A 14 16.30 -8.36 -67.32
N ARG A 15 16.83 -7.76 -66.26
CA ARG A 15 17.47 -6.44 -66.31
C ARG A 15 18.74 -6.44 -67.21
N ASN A 16 19.43 -7.54 -67.26
CA ASN A 16 20.60 -7.71 -68.15
C ASN A 16 20.20 -7.86 -69.62
N LEU A 17 18.98 -8.35 -69.93
CA LEU A 17 18.47 -8.46 -71.28
C LEU A 17 17.98 -7.11 -71.85
N ILE A 18 17.37 -6.25 -71.02
CA ILE A 18 16.83 -4.93 -71.45
C ILE A 18 17.93 -3.90 -71.66
N MET A 19 19.11 -4.05 -71.00
CA MET A 19 20.25 -3.15 -71.15
C MET A 19 21.14 -3.45 -72.35
N ALA A 20 20.83 -4.47 -73.14
CA ALA A 20 21.61 -4.86 -74.34
C ALA A 20 21.24 -4.10 -75.61
N GLU A 21 20.15 -3.29 -75.59
CA GLU A 21 19.60 -2.60 -76.79
C GLU A 21 19.94 -1.12 -76.89
N GLU A 22 20.45 -0.47 -75.86
CA GLU A 22 20.97 0.90 -75.94
C GLU A 22 22.49 0.91 -75.95
N GLY A 23 23.08 1.26 -77.10
CA GLY A 23 24.52 1.30 -77.41
C GLY A 23 25.40 2.17 -76.48
N LYS A 24 25.29 2.00 -75.17
CA LYS A 24 26.20 2.51 -74.14
C LYS A 24 27.24 1.46 -73.82
N LYS A 25 28.50 1.78 -73.97
CA LYS A 25 29.66 1.00 -73.60
C LYS A 25 29.44 0.29 -72.26
N VAL A 26 29.02 -0.99 -72.32
CA VAL A 26 28.94 -1.84 -71.14
C VAL A 26 30.38 -2.02 -70.66
N PHE A 27 30.67 -1.51 -69.47
CA PHE A 27 31.97 -1.72 -68.83
C PHE A 27 32.04 -3.19 -68.45
N THR A 28 32.52 -4.04 -69.37
CA THR A 28 32.72 -5.47 -69.12
C THR A 28 33.89 -5.61 -68.15
N VAL A 29 33.56 -5.81 -66.86
CA VAL A 29 34.52 -6.13 -65.81
C VAL A 29 35.01 -7.55 -66.08
N ASN A 30 36.21 -7.70 -66.62
CA ASN A 30 36.84 -8.98 -66.88
C ASN A 30 37.10 -9.68 -65.52
N PRO A 31 36.45 -10.83 -65.19
CA PRO A 31 36.50 -11.44 -63.86
C PRO A 31 37.87 -12.01 -63.45
N ASN A 32 38.79 -12.07 -64.38
CA ASN A 32 40.16 -12.60 -64.17
C ASN A 32 41.24 -11.53 -63.97
N GLY A 33 40.91 -10.24 -64.02
CA GLY A 33 41.90 -9.20 -63.79
C GLY A 33 42.24 -9.03 -62.30
N LYS A 34 43.51 -8.93 -61.95
CA LYS A 34 44.00 -8.70 -60.56
C LYS A 34 43.31 -7.53 -59.93
N LYS A 35 42.92 -6.46 -60.66
CA LYS A 35 42.22 -5.28 -60.21
C LYS A 35 40.79 -5.60 -59.73
N VAL A 36 40.08 -6.50 -60.45
CA VAL A 36 38.70 -6.91 -60.04
C VAL A 36 38.74 -7.72 -58.74
N LYS A 37 39.69 -8.63 -58.58
CA LYS A 37 39.84 -9.36 -57.31
C LYS A 37 40.15 -8.44 -56.14
N ILE A 38 40.94 -7.38 -56.36
CA ILE A 38 41.21 -6.35 -55.35
C ILE A 38 39.94 -5.55 -55.00
N ILE A 39 39.18 -5.11 -56.00
CA ILE A 39 37.93 -4.34 -55.80
C ILE A 39 36.90 -5.19 -55.03
N VAL A 40 36.69 -6.44 -55.43
CA VAL A 40 35.82 -7.39 -54.71
C VAL A 40 36.32 -7.61 -53.29
N GLY A 41 37.61 -7.77 -53.04
CA GLY A 41 38.19 -7.87 -51.70
C GLY A 41 37.92 -6.64 -50.84
N ILE A 42 38.05 -5.43 -51.42
CA ILE A 42 37.73 -4.18 -50.69
C ILE A 42 36.24 -4.09 -50.39
N CYS A 43 35.36 -4.45 -51.33
CA CYS A 43 33.91 -4.45 -51.09
C CYS A 43 33.51 -5.44 -49.95
N VAL A 44 34.09 -6.66 -49.93
CA VAL A 44 33.88 -7.66 -48.89
C VAL A 44 34.39 -7.12 -47.53
N ALA A 45 35.59 -6.53 -47.50
CA ALA A 45 36.15 -5.96 -46.29
C ALA A 45 35.28 -4.82 -45.73
N LEU A 46 34.78 -3.97 -46.61
CA LEU A 46 33.89 -2.86 -46.25
C LEU A 46 32.54 -3.36 -45.70
N LEU A 47 31.95 -4.40 -46.29
CA LEU A 47 30.75 -5.07 -45.80
C LEU A 47 30.98 -5.70 -44.42
N LEU A 48 32.15 -6.34 -44.21
CA LEU A 48 32.49 -6.88 -42.89
C LEU A 48 32.64 -5.79 -41.83
N ILE A 49 33.28 -4.66 -42.15
CA ILE A 49 33.38 -3.51 -41.23
C ILE A 49 32.04 -2.96 -40.88
N VAL A 50 31.13 -2.81 -41.84
CA VAL A 50 29.75 -2.34 -41.60
C VAL A 50 29.00 -3.35 -40.73
N ALA A 51 29.11 -4.66 -41.01
CA ALA A 51 28.46 -5.70 -40.21
C ALA A 51 28.98 -5.71 -38.76
N ILE A 52 30.27 -5.56 -38.53
CA ILE A 52 30.90 -5.45 -37.20
C ILE A 52 30.43 -4.18 -36.50
N SER A 53 30.36 -3.05 -37.20
CA SER A 53 29.90 -1.78 -36.64
C SER A 53 28.46 -1.85 -36.15
N ILE A 54 27.55 -2.48 -36.90
CA ILE A 54 26.17 -2.71 -36.50
C ILE A 54 26.09 -3.64 -35.30
N ALA A 55 26.89 -4.72 -35.30
CA ALA A 55 26.94 -5.66 -34.17
C ALA A 55 27.52 -5.06 -32.87
N SER A 56 28.28 -3.95 -32.99
CA SER A 56 28.89 -3.25 -31.86
C SER A 56 27.88 -2.36 -31.10
N ILE A 57 26.73 -2.06 -31.68
CA ILE A 57 25.73 -1.16 -31.06
C ILE A 57 24.82 -1.99 -30.16
N THR A 58 24.66 -1.50 -28.93
CA THR A 58 23.64 -2.02 -27.97
C THR A 58 22.81 -0.86 -27.49
N ILE A 59 21.48 -0.99 -27.56
CA ILE A 59 20.53 0.01 -27.09
C ILE A 59 20.00 -0.44 -25.73
N VAL A 60 20.23 0.36 -24.71
CA VAL A 60 19.69 0.15 -23.35
C VAL A 60 18.45 1.03 -23.22
N PRO A 61 17.24 0.44 -22.98
CA PRO A 61 16.01 1.21 -22.82
C PRO A 61 16.06 2.14 -21.60
N ALA A 62 15.24 3.18 -21.62
CA ALA A 62 15.07 4.08 -20.48
C ALA A 62 14.63 3.30 -19.22
N GLY A 63 15.21 3.68 -18.06
CA GLY A 63 14.95 2.99 -16.80
C GLY A 63 15.64 1.63 -16.65
N HIS A 64 16.61 1.32 -17.52
CA HIS A 64 17.42 0.11 -17.44
C HIS A 64 18.90 0.45 -17.39
N LYS A 65 19.69 -0.49 -16.90
CA LYS A 65 21.15 -0.43 -16.94
C LYS A 65 21.66 -1.72 -17.60
N GLY A 66 22.72 -1.60 -18.39
CA GLY A 66 23.37 -2.74 -19.01
C GLY A 66 24.63 -3.13 -18.23
N VAL A 67 24.72 -4.38 -17.81
CA VAL A 67 25.96 -4.95 -17.23
C VAL A 67 26.79 -5.55 -18.34
N THR A 68 28.02 -5.08 -18.48
CA THR A 68 28.93 -5.57 -19.50
C THR A 68 29.61 -6.86 -19.04
N LEU A 69 29.43 -7.92 -19.82
CA LEU A 69 30.11 -9.22 -19.65
C LEU A 69 31.20 -9.39 -20.72
N ASN A 70 32.39 -9.72 -20.31
CA ASN A 70 33.49 -10.04 -21.21
C ASN A 70 33.72 -11.56 -21.17
N MET A 71 33.34 -12.25 -22.23
CA MET A 71 33.39 -13.73 -22.31
C MET A 71 32.73 -14.42 -21.09
N GLY A 72 31.64 -13.86 -20.59
CA GLY A 72 30.92 -14.37 -19.41
C GLY A 72 31.39 -13.80 -18.07
N ALA A 73 32.53 -13.11 -18.00
CA ALA A 73 32.98 -12.45 -16.77
C ALA A 73 32.41 -11.03 -16.66
N VAL A 74 31.89 -10.66 -15.47
CA VAL A 74 31.45 -9.31 -15.20
C VAL A 74 32.63 -8.37 -15.10
N THR A 75 32.66 -7.33 -15.94
CA THR A 75 33.78 -6.36 -15.98
C THR A 75 33.62 -5.21 -15.03
N GLY A 76 32.47 -5.10 -14.34
CA GLY A 76 32.13 -3.96 -13.50
C GLY A 76 31.67 -2.71 -14.27
N ALA A 77 31.83 -2.66 -15.60
CA ALA A 77 31.38 -1.58 -16.43
C ALA A 77 29.85 -1.64 -16.60
N VAL A 78 29.17 -0.53 -16.33
CA VAL A 78 27.72 -0.38 -16.46
C VAL A 78 27.41 0.55 -17.62
N MET A 79 26.60 0.07 -18.56
CA MET A 79 26.07 0.86 -19.66
C MET A 79 24.87 1.66 -19.19
N ASN A 80 24.87 2.97 -19.46
CA ASN A 80 23.73 3.84 -19.21
C ASN A 80 22.65 3.66 -20.28
N GLU A 81 21.47 4.21 -20.03
CA GLU A 81 20.37 4.26 -21.01
C GLU A 81 20.83 4.97 -22.29
N GLY A 82 20.28 4.52 -23.43
CA GLY A 82 20.59 5.02 -24.74
C GLY A 82 21.49 4.10 -25.55
N ILE A 83 22.23 4.66 -26.50
CA ILE A 83 23.11 3.95 -27.41
C ILE A 83 24.47 3.72 -26.71
N ASN A 84 24.87 2.46 -26.61
CA ASN A 84 26.17 2.07 -26.07
C ASN A 84 26.91 1.21 -27.08
N PHE A 85 28.25 1.23 -26.97
CA PHE A 85 29.11 0.44 -27.82
C PHE A 85 29.71 -0.74 -27.05
N LYS A 86 29.70 -1.93 -27.69
CA LYS A 86 30.33 -3.15 -27.17
C LYS A 86 31.22 -3.76 -28.23
N ILE A 87 32.21 -4.53 -27.82
CA ILE A 87 33.05 -5.30 -28.73
C ILE A 87 32.27 -6.56 -29.10
N PRO A 88 31.83 -6.69 -30.39
CA PRO A 88 31.11 -7.88 -30.83
C PRO A 88 31.93 -9.14 -30.63
N PHE A 89 31.27 -10.28 -30.39
CA PHE A 89 31.83 -11.60 -30.09
C PHE A 89 32.55 -11.73 -28.74
N VAL A 90 33.05 -10.64 -28.15
CA VAL A 90 33.80 -10.65 -26.88
C VAL A 90 32.91 -10.18 -25.74
N GLN A 91 32.12 -9.14 -25.99
CA GLN A 91 31.27 -8.49 -24.97
C GLN A 91 29.80 -8.77 -25.22
N ASN A 92 29.11 -9.14 -24.12
CA ASN A 92 27.66 -9.19 -24.05
C ASN A 92 27.19 -8.16 -23.04
N ALA A 93 25.94 -7.70 -23.16
CA ALA A 93 25.30 -6.81 -22.23
C ALA A 93 24.02 -7.46 -21.69
N GLU A 94 23.91 -7.59 -20.38
CA GLU A 94 22.68 -8.01 -19.71
C GLU A 94 21.94 -6.77 -19.22
N ILE A 95 20.67 -6.64 -19.62
CA ILE A 95 19.85 -5.45 -19.33
C ILE A 95 19.03 -5.70 -18.08
N ILE A 96 19.23 -4.87 -17.06
CA ILE A 96 18.55 -4.95 -15.76
C ILE A 96 17.65 -3.74 -15.60
N ASP A 97 16.38 -3.96 -15.26
CA ASP A 97 15.41 -2.93 -14.94
C ASP A 97 15.70 -2.35 -13.54
N VAL A 98 15.96 -1.04 -13.47
CA VAL A 98 16.29 -0.31 -12.23
C VAL A 98 15.16 0.58 -11.75
N ARG A 99 13.99 0.51 -12.40
CA ARG A 99 12.78 1.20 -11.98
C ARG A 99 12.21 0.55 -10.73
N VAL A 100 11.29 1.27 -10.10
CA VAL A 100 10.53 0.73 -8.97
C VAL A 100 9.61 -0.39 -9.47
N LYS A 101 9.76 -1.57 -8.86
CA LYS A 101 8.95 -2.76 -9.11
C LYS A 101 8.15 -3.12 -7.88
N LYS A 102 6.98 -3.70 -8.08
CA LYS A 102 6.19 -4.32 -7.01
C LYS A 102 6.49 -5.81 -6.95
N TYR A 103 6.83 -6.28 -5.77
CA TYR A 103 6.85 -7.70 -5.43
C TYR A 103 5.74 -7.99 -4.43
N GLU A 104 4.91 -8.99 -4.71
CA GLU A 104 3.82 -9.41 -3.84
C GLU A 104 4.06 -10.84 -3.37
N SER A 105 4.16 -11.01 -2.06
CA SER A 105 4.28 -12.31 -1.40
C SER A 105 2.96 -12.62 -0.73
N LYS A 106 2.33 -13.73 -1.12
CA LYS A 106 1.02 -14.17 -0.62
C LYS A 106 1.16 -15.36 0.32
N ASP A 107 0.19 -15.50 1.21
CA ASP A 107 0.02 -16.67 2.07
C ASP A 107 1.25 -17.05 2.91
N ASN A 108 2.00 -16.03 3.36
CA ASN A 108 3.12 -16.27 4.25
C ASN A 108 2.61 -16.70 5.62
N SER A 109 2.90 -17.93 6.02
CA SER A 109 2.55 -18.45 7.34
C SER A 109 3.60 -18.05 8.36
N SER A 110 3.15 -17.51 9.50
CA SER A 110 3.97 -17.13 10.64
C SER A 110 3.20 -17.33 11.95
N ALA A 111 3.85 -17.14 13.08
CA ALA A 111 3.22 -17.15 14.39
C ALA A 111 3.39 -15.80 15.09
N SER A 112 2.38 -15.38 15.83
CA SER A 112 2.46 -14.24 16.74
C SER A 112 3.16 -14.61 18.05
N LYS A 113 3.39 -13.61 18.91
CA LYS A 113 3.97 -13.78 20.25
C LYS A 113 3.15 -14.72 21.14
N ASP A 114 1.84 -14.71 20.99
CA ASP A 114 0.86 -15.58 21.68
C ASP A 114 0.56 -16.88 20.92
N LEU A 115 1.50 -17.28 20.01
CA LEU A 115 1.49 -18.54 19.27
C LEU A 115 0.27 -18.74 18.36
N GLN A 116 -0.42 -17.66 17.97
CA GLN A 116 -1.48 -17.72 16.96
C GLN A 116 -0.89 -17.83 15.57
N THR A 117 -1.44 -18.73 14.76
CA THR A 117 -1.05 -18.86 13.35
C THR A 117 -1.63 -17.71 12.54
N ILE A 118 -0.76 -17.05 11.78
CA ILE A 118 -1.10 -15.90 10.95
C ILE A 118 -0.72 -16.22 9.52
N LYS A 119 -1.63 -15.99 8.58
CA LYS A 119 -1.33 -15.91 7.15
C LYS A 119 -1.28 -14.45 6.75
N SER A 120 -0.18 -14.03 6.15
CA SER A 120 0.01 -12.64 5.75
C SER A 120 0.30 -12.51 4.27
N SER A 121 -0.28 -11.48 3.65
CA SER A 121 0.01 -11.06 2.28
C SER A 121 0.63 -9.68 2.31
N ILE A 122 1.78 -9.53 1.65
CA ILE A 122 2.61 -8.33 1.70
C ILE A 122 2.99 -7.89 0.30
N ALA A 123 2.96 -6.59 0.07
CA ALA A 123 3.49 -5.96 -1.14
C ALA A 123 4.68 -5.06 -0.78
N VAL A 124 5.78 -5.26 -1.48
CA VAL A 124 6.99 -4.47 -1.35
C VAL A 124 7.29 -3.79 -2.68
N ASN A 125 7.44 -2.47 -2.66
CA ASN A 125 7.97 -1.74 -3.80
C ASN A 125 9.47 -1.57 -3.58
N TYR A 126 10.25 -2.04 -4.53
CA TYR A 126 11.69 -2.04 -4.47
C TYR A 126 12.28 -1.63 -5.80
N ARG A 127 13.54 -1.26 -5.79
CA ARG A 127 14.35 -1.02 -6.97
C ARG A 127 15.77 -1.52 -6.77
N VAL A 128 16.45 -1.81 -7.85
CA VAL A 128 17.87 -2.13 -7.82
C VAL A 128 18.69 -0.85 -7.69
N ASN A 129 19.72 -0.86 -6.87
CA ASN A 129 20.63 0.27 -6.75
C ASN A 129 21.42 0.43 -8.07
N GLN A 130 21.22 1.58 -8.74
CA GLN A 130 21.79 1.85 -10.07
C GLN A 130 23.30 1.84 -10.10
N ASP A 131 23.95 2.21 -8.99
CA ASP A 131 25.41 2.27 -8.91
C ASP A 131 26.07 0.89 -8.71
N HIS A 132 25.29 -0.09 -8.25
CA HIS A 132 25.75 -1.43 -7.90
C HIS A 132 25.08 -2.55 -8.70
N VAL A 133 24.58 -2.24 -9.89
CA VAL A 133 23.90 -3.21 -10.75
C VAL A 133 24.83 -4.37 -11.14
N ALA A 134 26.10 -4.06 -11.43
CA ALA A 134 27.11 -5.05 -11.77
C ALA A 134 27.41 -6.00 -10.59
N ASP A 135 27.49 -5.45 -9.37
CA ASP A 135 27.70 -6.24 -8.15
C ASP A 135 26.51 -7.17 -7.88
N LEU A 136 25.28 -6.65 -8.04
CA LEU A 136 24.06 -7.44 -7.91
C LEU A 136 24.07 -8.62 -8.90
N TYR A 137 24.36 -8.34 -10.17
CA TYR A 137 24.39 -9.38 -11.20
C TYR A 137 25.46 -10.41 -10.91
N GLN A 138 26.66 -9.98 -10.52
CA GLN A 138 27.81 -10.87 -10.25
C GLN A 138 27.56 -11.78 -9.03
N LYS A 139 26.97 -11.25 -7.95
CA LYS A 139 26.82 -11.96 -6.68
C LYS A 139 25.53 -12.76 -6.57
N ILE A 140 24.48 -12.33 -7.27
CA ILE A 140 23.12 -12.87 -7.10
C ILE A 140 22.54 -13.34 -8.44
N GLY A 141 22.79 -12.60 -9.53
CA GLY A 141 22.24 -12.88 -10.84
C GLY A 141 20.85 -12.24 -11.07
N MET A 142 20.18 -12.66 -12.14
CA MET A 142 18.87 -12.13 -12.54
C MET A 142 17.71 -12.60 -11.65
N SER A 143 17.89 -13.72 -10.93
CA SER A 143 16.84 -14.33 -10.10
C SER A 143 16.78 -13.75 -8.68
N TYR A 144 17.21 -12.51 -8.47
CA TYR A 144 17.28 -11.86 -7.16
C TYR A 144 15.92 -11.77 -6.43
N GLU A 145 14.82 -11.77 -7.15
CA GLU A 145 13.47 -11.78 -6.56
C GLU A 145 13.21 -13.06 -5.77
N SER A 146 13.47 -14.22 -6.38
CA SER A 146 13.26 -15.53 -5.74
C SER A 146 14.35 -15.89 -4.76
N THR A 147 15.62 -15.47 -5.02
CA THR A 147 16.79 -15.87 -4.25
C THR A 147 17.01 -14.98 -3.02
N VAL A 148 16.63 -13.70 -3.09
CA VAL A 148 16.91 -12.72 -2.02
C VAL A 148 15.65 -12.10 -1.46
N ILE A 149 14.75 -11.55 -2.32
CA ILE A 149 13.59 -10.79 -1.85
C ILE A 149 12.61 -11.70 -1.11
N ASN A 150 12.22 -12.81 -1.72
CA ASN A 150 11.24 -13.73 -1.14
C ASN A 150 11.67 -14.31 0.22
N PRO A 151 12.89 -14.86 0.37
CA PRO A 151 13.38 -15.30 1.69
C PRO A 151 13.49 -14.18 2.71
N ALA A 152 13.92 -12.98 2.31
CA ALA A 152 14.02 -11.83 3.20
C ALA A 152 12.66 -11.38 3.72
N ILE A 153 11.62 -11.39 2.87
CA ILE A 153 10.24 -11.09 3.28
C ILE A 153 9.75 -12.15 4.28
N SER A 154 9.94 -13.44 3.98
CA SER A 154 9.51 -14.53 4.87
C SER A 154 10.19 -14.46 6.25
N GLU A 155 11.47 -14.14 6.27
CA GLU A 155 12.24 -13.94 7.51
C GLU A 155 11.76 -12.70 8.27
N CYS A 156 11.53 -11.59 7.57
CA CYS A 156 11.00 -10.36 8.13
C CYS A 156 9.67 -10.59 8.83
N ILE A 157 8.73 -11.23 8.14
CA ILE A 157 7.40 -11.55 8.68
C ILE A 157 7.54 -12.34 9.96
N LYS A 158 8.25 -13.48 9.94
CA LYS A 158 8.45 -14.36 11.10
C LYS A 158 9.12 -13.64 12.27
N SER A 159 10.14 -12.83 11.98
CA SER A 159 10.91 -12.10 13.01
C SER A 159 10.09 -11.00 13.67
N VAL A 160 9.28 -10.28 12.90
CA VAL A 160 8.51 -9.15 13.46
C VAL A 160 7.22 -9.64 14.10
N THR A 161 6.44 -10.54 13.45
CA THR A 161 5.18 -11.03 14.02
C THR A 161 5.37 -11.73 15.36
N SER A 162 6.50 -12.43 15.56
CA SER A 162 6.79 -13.09 16.84
C SER A 162 7.00 -12.15 18.04
N ARG A 163 7.10 -10.85 17.82
CA ARG A 163 7.26 -9.83 18.88
C ARG A 163 5.92 -9.25 19.33
N TYR A 164 4.90 -9.35 18.49
CA TYR A 164 3.57 -8.79 18.72
C TYR A 164 2.54 -9.90 18.97
N THR A 165 1.55 -9.62 19.82
CA THR A 165 0.37 -10.49 19.92
C THR A 165 -0.51 -10.32 18.69
N ALA A 166 -1.42 -11.28 18.46
CA ALA A 166 -2.35 -11.19 17.33
C ALA A 166 -3.22 -9.92 17.39
N GLU A 167 -3.65 -9.53 18.59
CA GLU A 167 -4.39 -8.28 18.84
C GLU A 167 -3.54 -7.03 18.53
N GLU A 168 -2.25 -7.02 18.91
CA GLU A 168 -1.33 -5.91 18.62
C GLU A 168 -1.02 -5.79 17.13
N LEU A 169 -0.96 -6.89 16.38
CA LEU A 169 -0.77 -6.87 14.92
C LEU A 169 -1.92 -6.16 14.19
N ILE A 170 -3.12 -6.19 14.77
CA ILE A 170 -4.29 -5.47 14.24
C ILE A 170 -4.28 -4.02 14.69
N THR A 171 -4.13 -3.78 16.00
CA THR A 171 -4.28 -2.46 16.61
C THR A 171 -3.08 -1.53 16.35
N LYS A 172 -1.84 -2.09 16.27
CA LYS A 172 -0.59 -1.37 16.03
C LYS A 172 -0.05 -1.58 14.62
N ARG A 173 -0.95 -1.81 13.64
CA ARG A 173 -0.59 -2.16 12.26
C ARG A 173 0.42 -1.21 11.63
N THR A 174 0.33 0.08 11.90
CA THR A 174 1.25 1.10 11.36
C THR A 174 2.66 0.91 11.92
N GLU A 175 2.79 0.68 13.22
CA GLU A 175 4.07 0.45 13.90
C GLU A 175 4.75 -0.83 13.37
N VAL A 176 3.98 -1.92 13.26
CA VAL A 176 4.42 -3.19 12.68
C VAL A 176 4.91 -3.02 11.24
N SER A 177 4.17 -2.27 10.42
CA SER A 177 4.55 -1.99 9.03
C SER A 177 5.87 -1.23 8.95
N GLU A 178 6.08 -0.22 9.80
CA GLU A 178 7.32 0.54 9.84
C GLU A 178 8.51 -0.30 10.34
N GLU A 179 8.31 -1.18 11.31
CA GLU A 179 9.35 -2.09 11.77
C GLU A 179 9.74 -3.10 10.69
N MET A 180 8.75 -3.68 10.00
CA MET A 180 8.98 -4.58 8.87
C MET A 180 9.72 -3.87 7.72
N LYS A 181 9.35 -2.63 7.41
CA LYS A 181 10.03 -1.81 6.40
C LYS A 181 11.50 -1.60 6.77
N LYS A 182 11.78 -1.17 7.99
CA LYS A 182 13.16 -0.96 8.47
C LYS A 182 13.99 -2.24 8.44
N PHE A 183 13.40 -3.36 8.84
CA PHE A 183 14.06 -4.67 8.76
C PHE A 183 14.44 -5.03 7.32
N LEU A 184 13.50 -4.91 6.39
CA LEU A 184 13.74 -5.20 4.98
C LEU A 184 14.73 -4.23 4.34
N GLN A 185 14.62 -2.93 4.64
CA GLN A 185 15.57 -1.93 4.15
C GLN A 185 17.00 -2.30 4.54
N LYS A 186 17.23 -2.64 5.80
CA LYS A 186 18.55 -3.06 6.29
C LYS A 186 19.04 -4.33 5.57
N LYS A 187 18.18 -5.36 5.50
CA LYS A 187 18.53 -6.66 4.94
C LYS A 187 18.80 -6.62 3.43
N LEU A 188 17.96 -5.89 2.69
CA LEU A 188 18.04 -5.83 1.23
C LEU A 188 19.07 -4.81 0.73
N SER A 189 19.35 -3.74 1.50
CA SER A 189 20.41 -2.79 1.14
C SER A 189 21.79 -3.44 1.06
N GLU A 190 22.08 -4.44 1.91
CA GLU A 190 23.33 -5.23 1.86
C GLU A 190 23.47 -6.05 0.55
N LYS A 191 22.36 -6.23 -0.15
CA LYS A 191 22.27 -6.95 -1.43
C LYS A 191 22.00 -6.03 -2.62
N TYR A 192 22.25 -4.73 -2.46
CA TYR A 192 22.07 -3.69 -3.49
C TYR A 192 20.63 -3.51 -3.97
N ILE A 193 19.65 -3.87 -3.13
CA ILE A 193 18.22 -3.68 -3.38
C ILE A 193 17.70 -2.65 -2.40
N LEU A 194 17.06 -1.60 -2.92
CA LEU A 194 16.47 -0.50 -2.14
C LEU A 194 14.97 -0.73 -2.01
N VAL A 195 14.46 -0.65 -0.78
CA VAL A 195 13.02 -0.74 -0.49
C VAL A 195 12.45 0.67 -0.40
N ASP A 196 11.56 1.02 -1.33
CA ASP A 196 10.90 2.31 -1.36
C ASP A 196 9.67 2.32 -0.45
N SER A 197 8.79 1.32 -0.57
CA SER A 197 7.63 1.18 0.30
C SER A 197 7.33 -0.28 0.66
N PHE A 198 6.68 -0.44 1.80
CA PHE A 198 6.26 -1.72 2.35
C PHE A 198 4.79 -1.61 2.76
N ASN A 199 3.96 -2.53 2.30
CA ASN A 199 2.54 -2.52 2.59
C ASN A 199 2.09 -3.91 3.01
N ILE A 200 1.45 -3.99 4.16
CA ILE A 200 0.74 -5.18 4.60
C ILE A 200 -0.61 -5.16 3.89
N ILE A 201 -0.88 -6.14 3.03
CA ILE A 201 -2.17 -6.26 2.34
C ILE A 201 -3.19 -6.83 3.32
N ASN A 202 -2.88 -7.99 3.89
CA ASN A 202 -3.76 -8.68 4.81
C ASN A 202 -3.01 -9.44 5.90
N PHE A 203 -3.66 -9.55 7.08
CA PHE A 203 -3.35 -10.52 8.11
C PHE A 203 -4.60 -11.36 8.33
N ASP A 204 -4.52 -12.65 8.03
CA ASP A 204 -5.59 -13.61 8.25
C ASP A 204 -5.24 -14.48 9.46
N PHE A 205 -6.16 -14.55 10.41
CA PHE A 205 -6.07 -15.38 11.60
C PHE A 205 -6.98 -16.60 11.45
N THR A 206 -6.85 -17.54 12.37
CA THR A 206 -7.73 -18.71 12.39
C THR A 206 -9.17 -18.30 12.76
N ASP A 207 -10.18 -19.00 12.22
CA ASP A 207 -11.59 -18.73 12.51
C ASP A 207 -11.89 -18.79 14.02
N ALA A 208 -11.27 -19.74 14.73
CA ALA A 208 -11.39 -19.85 16.17
C ALA A 208 -10.89 -18.60 16.91
N PHE A 209 -9.78 -18.00 16.44
CA PHE A 209 -9.24 -16.76 17.02
C PHE A 209 -10.15 -15.58 16.71
N ASN A 210 -10.63 -15.46 15.47
CA ASN A 210 -11.55 -14.39 15.09
C ASN A 210 -12.83 -14.42 15.94
N THR A 211 -13.43 -15.59 16.13
CA THR A 211 -14.60 -15.77 16.98
C THR A 211 -14.32 -15.39 18.43
N ALA A 212 -13.18 -15.83 19.01
CA ALA A 212 -12.81 -15.49 20.37
C ALA A 212 -12.59 -13.98 20.58
N ILE A 213 -12.00 -13.28 19.60
CA ILE A 213 -11.83 -11.82 19.66
C ILE A 213 -13.19 -11.11 19.56
N GLU A 214 -14.09 -11.59 18.71
CA GLU A 214 -15.43 -11.05 18.56
C GLU A 214 -16.24 -11.21 19.87
N GLU A 215 -16.21 -12.38 20.48
CA GLU A 215 -16.84 -12.63 21.79
C GLU A 215 -16.24 -11.76 22.90
N LYS A 216 -14.91 -11.60 22.92
CA LYS A 216 -14.23 -10.69 23.87
C LYS A 216 -14.70 -9.25 23.69
N GLN A 217 -14.76 -8.76 22.45
CA GLN A 217 -15.22 -7.40 22.17
C GLN A 217 -16.67 -7.17 22.58
N ILE A 218 -17.56 -8.15 22.33
CA ILE A 218 -18.95 -8.09 22.77
C ILE A 218 -19.01 -8.05 24.30
N ALA A 219 -18.25 -8.85 25.01
CA ALA A 219 -18.20 -8.85 26.46
C ALA A 219 -17.68 -7.52 27.03
N GLU A 220 -16.62 -6.96 26.45
CA GLU A 220 -16.08 -5.64 26.82
C GLU A 220 -17.09 -4.52 26.60
N GLN A 221 -17.78 -4.51 25.45
CA GLN A 221 -18.83 -3.53 25.16
C GLN A 221 -20.00 -3.65 26.12
N ASN A 222 -20.42 -4.85 26.47
CA ASN A 222 -21.48 -5.09 27.45
C ASN A 222 -21.08 -4.61 28.86
N ALA A 223 -19.85 -4.86 29.28
CA ALA A 223 -19.31 -4.38 30.55
C ALA A 223 -19.25 -2.83 30.59
N LEU A 224 -18.79 -2.22 29.50
CA LEU A 224 -18.73 -0.76 29.38
C LEU A 224 -20.15 -0.14 29.40
N LYS A 225 -21.09 -0.75 28.70
CA LYS A 225 -22.51 -0.34 28.73
C LYS A 225 -23.09 -0.42 30.13
N ALA A 226 -22.87 -1.53 30.82
CA ALA A 226 -23.34 -1.69 32.21
C ALA A 226 -22.74 -0.63 33.16
N LYS A 227 -21.46 -0.27 32.95
CA LYS A 227 -20.81 0.82 33.71
C LYS A 227 -21.48 2.17 33.45
N TYR A 228 -21.73 2.50 32.21
CA TYR A 228 -22.42 3.75 31.85
C TYR A 228 -23.88 3.79 32.35
N ASP A 229 -24.59 2.66 32.29
CA ASP A 229 -25.95 2.56 32.85
C ASP A 229 -25.93 2.74 34.35
N LEU A 230 -24.97 2.17 35.08
CA LEU A 230 -24.82 2.43 36.51
C LEU A 230 -24.56 3.91 36.84
N GLU A 231 -23.66 4.54 36.07
CA GLU A 231 -23.33 5.96 36.24
C GLU A 231 -24.54 6.86 35.95
N ARG A 232 -25.31 6.54 34.89
CA ARG A 232 -26.56 7.22 34.55
C ARG A 232 -27.56 7.10 35.68
N ILE A 233 -27.81 5.88 36.21
CA ILE A 233 -28.76 5.67 37.32
C ILE A 233 -28.34 6.42 38.58
N LYS A 234 -27.03 6.45 38.91
CA LYS A 234 -26.53 7.26 40.04
C LYS A 234 -26.80 8.74 39.84
N THR A 235 -26.49 9.26 38.65
CA THR A 235 -26.71 10.66 38.32
C THR A 235 -28.20 11.03 38.37
N GLU A 236 -29.05 10.17 37.84
CA GLU A 236 -30.52 10.36 37.90
C GLU A 236 -31.04 10.36 39.36
N ALA A 237 -30.52 9.45 40.19
CA ALA A 237 -30.87 9.40 41.62
C ALA A 237 -30.39 10.65 42.36
N GLU A 238 -29.17 11.14 42.11
CA GLU A 238 -28.62 12.36 42.69
C GLU A 238 -29.45 13.61 42.24
N GLN A 239 -29.83 13.66 40.97
CA GLN A 239 -30.71 14.71 40.45
C GLN A 239 -32.05 14.67 41.11
N ALA A 240 -32.66 13.49 41.27
CA ALA A 240 -33.95 13.36 41.94
C ALA A 240 -33.88 13.82 43.43
N VAL A 241 -32.83 13.45 44.15
CA VAL A 241 -32.58 13.89 45.53
C VAL A 241 -32.37 15.42 45.59
N THR A 242 -31.59 15.96 44.68
CA THR A 242 -31.31 17.41 44.63
C THR A 242 -32.58 18.20 44.30
N LYS A 243 -33.38 17.69 43.37
CA LYS A 243 -34.69 18.30 43.05
C LYS A 243 -35.65 18.26 44.22
N ALA A 244 -35.78 17.09 44.89
CA ALA A 244 -36.62 16.96 46.08
C ALA A 244 -36.17 17.86 47.23
N LYS A 245 -34.86 18.03 47.48
CA LYS A 245 -34.32 18.98 48.44
C LYS A 245 -34.66 20.42 48.08
N GLY A 246 -34.49 20.81 46.81
CA GLY A 246 -34.85 22.15 46.34
C GLY A 246 -36.33 22.46 46.46
N GLU A 247 -37.18 21.47 46.14
CA GLU A 247 -38.64 21.62 46.34
C GLU A 247 -39.02 21.75 47.81
N ALA A 248 -38.41 20.93 48.69
CA ALA A 248 -38.66 21.02 50.14
C ALA A 248 -38.17 22.36 50.72
N GLU A 249 -37.03 22.87 50.30
CA GLU A 249 -36.47 24.15 50.71
C GLU A 249 -37.34 25.32 50.20
N ALA A 250 -37.80 25.27 48.95
CA ALA A 250 -38.72 26.22 48.36
C ALA A 250 -40.05 26.24 49.13
N MET A 251 -40.56 25.06 49.53
CA MET A 251 -41.79 24.92 50.31
C MET A 251 -41.61 25.46 51.74
N LYS A 252 -40.45 25.21 52.35
CA LYS A 252 -40.12 25.78 53.68
C LYS A 252 -40.01 27.30 53.61
N LEU A 253 -39.37 27.90 52.64
CA LEU A 253 -39.29 29.33 52.43
C LEU A 253 -40.70 29.96 52.18
N LYS A 254 -41.54 29.28 51.39
CA LYS A 254 -42.91 29.66 51.21
C LYS A 254 -43.70 29.66 52.54
N ASN A 255 -43.59 28.62 53.33
CA ASN A 255 -44.24 28.50 54.63
C ASN A 255 -43.76 29.56 55.65
N GLU A 256 -42.50 29.93 55.66
CA GLU A 256 -41.95 30.99 56.52
C GLU A 256 -42.39 32.35 56.08
N GLN A 257 -42.80 32.60 54.85
CA GLN A 257 -43.25 33.89 54.32
C GLN A 257 -44.79 33.98 54.18
N ILE A 258 -45.49 32.88 54.37
CA ILE A 258 -46.98 32.88 54.29
C ILE A 258 -47.52 33.59 55.54
N SER A 259 -47.77 34.91 55.46
CA SER A 259 -48.73 35.57 56.35
C SER A 259 -50.09 35.11 55.98
N GLN A 260 -51.04 35.17 57.01
CA GLN A 260 -52.42 34.78 56.81
C GLN A 260 -53.08 35.40 55.58
N ASN A 261 -52.67 36.61 55.20
CA ASN A 261 -53.13 37.35 54.02
C ASN A 261 -52.80 36.68 52.67
N ILE A 262 -51.72 35.98 52.57
CA ILE A 262 -51.35 35.27 51.33
C ILE A 262 -52.16 34.01 51.10
N ILE A 263 -52.55 33.32 52.20
CA ILE A 263 -53.50 32.20 52.14
C ILE A 263 -54.85 32.66 51.62
N TYR A 264 -55.31 33.83 52.06
CA TYR A 264 -56.54 34.42 51.59
C TYR A 264 -56.50 34.81 50.11
N LEU A 265 -55.39 35.37 49.64
CA LEU A 265 -55.23 35.74 48.24
C LEU A 265 -55.19 34.48 47.33
N GLU A 266 -54.49 33.42 47.72
CA GLU A 266 -54.39 32.15 46.93
C GLU A 266 -55.78 31.42 46.96
N PHE A 267 -56.55 31.55 48.05
CA PHE A 267 -57.93 31.06 48.13
C PHE A 267 -58.83 31.81 47.17
N ILE A 268 -58.72 33.14 47.12
CA ILE A 268 -59.54 33.99 46.24
C ILE A 268 -59.17 33.71 44.76
N ASP A 269 -57.90 33.53 44.44
CA ASP A 269 -57.41 33.25 43.04
C ASP A 269 -57.88 31.89 42.51
N LYS A 270 -58.02 30.91 43.38
CA LYS A 270 -58.52 29.56 43.05
C LYS A 270 -60.05 29.40 43.22
N TRP A 271 -60.74 30.40 43.75
CA TRP A 271 -62.18 30.31 43.96
C TRP A 271 -62.92 30.51 42.64
N ASP A 272 -63.78 29.56 42.29
CA ASP A 272 -64.59 29.57 41.05
C ASP A 272 -65.84 30.51 41.15
N GLY A 273 -65.93 31.31 42.18
CA GLY A 273 -67.01 32.27 42.39
C GLY A 273 -68.34 31.65 42.83
N LYS A 274 -68.41 30.38 43.14
CA LYS A 274 -69.67 29.74 43.60
C LYS A 274 -69.64 29.46 45.08
N MET A 275 -70.71 29.87 45.77
CA MET A 275 -70.88 29.51 47.15
C MET A 275 -71.12 28.01 47.30
N PRO A 276 -70.47 27.34 48.30
CA PRO A 276 -70.75 25.92 48.57
C PRO A 276 -72.23 25.71 48.88
N THR A 277 -72.83 24.73 48.26
CA THR A 277 -74.25 24.42 48.34
C THR A 277 -74.67 23.76 49.65
N TYR A 278 -73.74 23.45 50.56
CA TYR A 278 -73.99 22.82 51.83
C TYR A 278 -73.65 23.76 53.01
N TYR A 279 -74.64 24.15 53.75
CA TYR A 279 -74.50 24.83 55.04
C TYR A 279 -74.47 23.76 56.13
N GLY A 280 -73.27 23.34 56.51
CA GLY A 280 -73.05 22.58 57.74
C GLY A 280 -72.93 23.56 58.91
N SER A 281 -73.53 23.29 60.06
CA SER A 281 -73.51 24.11 61.28
C SER A 281 -72.09 24.52 61.65
N ASP A 282 -71.96 25.78 62.02
CA ASP A 282 -70.88 26.46 62.76
C ASP A 282 -69.51 25.72 62.81
N ASN A 283 -68.55 26.10 62.02
CA ASN A 283 -67.09 25.79 61.99
C ASN A 283 -66.56 25.02 60.80
N LEU A 284 -67.23 25.04 59.66
CA LEU A 284 -66.61 24.40 58.44
C LEU A 284 -65.74 25.35 57.59
N PHE A 285 -65.68 26.61 57.95
CA PHE A 285 -64.73 27.55 57.38
C PHE A 285 -63.43 27.59 58.24
N LEU A 286 -62.55 26.67 58.06
CA LEU A 286 -61.11 26.71 58.31
C LEU A 286 -60.60 27.95 59.07
N GLY A 287 -61.13 28.22 60.26
CA GLY A 287 -60.57 29.24 61.16
C GLY A 287 -60.46 30.67 60.58
N LEU A 288 -61.23 30.98 59.53
CA LEU A 288 -61.31 32.34 59.01
C LEU A 288 -62.21 33.20 59.91
N ASP A 289 -61.58 33.95 60.82
CA ASP A 289 -62.27 34.91 61.66
C ASP A 289 -62.67 36.11 60.78
N MET A 290 -63.91 36.07 60.31
CA MET A 290 -64.54 37.14 59.48
C MET A 290 -64.81 38.44 60.22
N ASN A 291 -64.48 38.52 61.53
CA ASN A 291 -64.68 39.74 62.34
C ASN A 291 -63.46 40.70 62.32
N ASN A 292 -62.39 40.35 61.57
CA ASN A 292 -61.17 41.14 61.47
C ASN A 292 -60.87 41.59 60.05
N ILE A 293 -61.83 41.73 59.15
CA ILE A 293 -61.68 42.36 57.85
C ILE A 293 -62.14 43.78 57.88
#